data_28cfc455bb85494a4e8d25ae5ff895cd
#
_entry.id   28cfc455bb85494a4e8d25ae5ff895cd
#
_cell.length_a   1.000
_cell.length_b   1.000
_cell.length_c   1.000
_cell.angle_alpha   90.00
_cell.angle_beta   90.00
_cell.angle_gamma   90.00
#
_symmetry.space_group_name_H-M   'P 1'
#
loop_
_entity.id
_entity.type
_entity.pdbx_description
1 polymer ?
#
loop_
_entity_poly.entity_id
_entity_poly.type
_entity_poly.pdbx_seq_one_letter_code
_entity_poly.pdbx_strand_id
1 'polypeptide(L)'
;MSIYTINSETELAGGSVLDADELVIYDSTALVVKKVQMDSVRQYCGSGVVELTASDAITPAEHGNRIIALNALAGLTATLPAATGTGDTYTFAVSVTVTSNNYIIQVANATDEFVGTLLQTDADTSDTLASYPCLDGDGFDTITMNGSTTGGIMGDRIVITDIAAGKFLISGHQSGTGTVASPFTAGV
;
A
#
# COMPACT_ATOMS: atom_id res chain seq x y z
N MET A 1 -13.24 -33.61 28.97
CA MET A 1 -13.06 -32.52 28.00
C MET A 1 -14.37 -32.37 27.24
N SER A 2 -15.14 -31.35 27.54
CA SER A 2 -16.44 -31.15 26.87
C SER A 2 -16.21 -30.53 25.52
N ILE A 3 -16.50 -31.27 24.47
CA ILE A 3 -16.47 -30.75 23.10
C ILE A 3 -17.79 -29.99 22.93
N TYR A 4 -17.72 -28.65 22.85
CA TYR A 4 -18.85 -27.86 22.42
C TYR A 4 -19.06 -28.09 20.93
N THR A 5 -20.07 -28.87 20.57
CA THR A 5 -20.53 -28.97 19.18
C THR A 5 -21.33 -27.70 18.91
N ILE A 6 -20.83 -26.85 18.02
CA ILE A 6 -21.62 -25.74 17.49
C ILE A 6 -22.58 -26.37 16.48
N ASN A 7 -23.81 -26.65 16.90
CA ASN A 7 -24.90 -26.98 15.98
C ASN A 7 -25.34 -25.69 15.31
N SER A 8 -24.76 -25.35 14.17
CA SER A 8 -25.31 -24.30 13.33
C SER A 8 -26.38 -24.90 12.44
N GLU A 9 -27.61 -24.73 12.77
CA GLU A 9 -28.73 -25.14 11.93
C GLU A 9 -29.04 -24.11 10.82
N THR A 10 -28.32 -22.98 10.78
CA THR A 10 -28.57 -21.95 9.77
C THR A 10 -27.23 -21.32 9.36
N GLU A 11 -26.84 -21.51 8.09
CA GLU A 11 -25.76 -20.72 7.50
C GLU A 11 -26.19 -19.26 7.46
N LEU A 12 -25.38 -18.38 8.03
CA LEU A 12 -25.57 -16.94 7.87
C LEU A 12 -25.34 -16.59 6.40
N ALA A 13 -26.36 -16.05 5.75
CA ALA A 13 -26.20 -15.47 4.42
C ALA A 13 -25.14 -14.35 4.52
N GLY A 14 -24.24 -14.26 3.53
CA GLY A 14 -23.10 -13.34 3.56
C GLY A 14 -23.47 -11.87 3.79
N GLY A 15 -24.72 -11.45 3.49
CA GLY A 15 -25.23 -10.12 3.81
C GLY A 15 -25.74 -9.94 5.25
N SER A 16 -25.72 -11.02 6.06
CA SER A 16 -26.19 -11.00 7.46
C SER A 16 -25.04 -10.90 8.45
N VAL A 17 -23.79 -10.98 8.01
CA VAL A 17 -22.62 -10.85 8.87
C VAL A 17 -22.28 -9.36 9.03
N LEU A 18 -22.35 -8.88 10.24
CA LEU A 18 -22.05 -7.49 10.62
C LEU A 18 -20.65 -7.40 11.22
N ASP A 19 -20.06 -6.19 11.20
CA ASP A 19 -18.74 -5.93 11.77
C ASP A 19 -18.65 -6.21 13.28
N ALA A 20 -19.77 -6.11 13.97
CA ALA A 20 -19.88 -6.41 15.41
C ALA A 20 -20.06 -7.90 15.72
N ASP A 21 -20.26 -8.76 14.71
CA ASP A 21 -20.38 -10.19 14.94
C ASP A 21 -19.06 -10.80 15.38
N GLU A 22 -19.13 -11.85 16.21
CA GLU A 22 -17.98 -12.48 16.79
C GLU A 22 -17.74 -13.87 16.21
N LEU A 23 -16.51 -14.13 15.77
CA LEU A 23 -16.02 -15.46 15.43
C LEU A 23 -15.36 -16.09 16.66
N VAL A 24 -15.76 -17.31 17.01
CA VAL A 24 -15.13 -18.06 18.10
C VAL A 24 -14.02 -18.94 17.54
N ILE A 25 -12.81 -18.73 18.00
CA ILE A 25 -11.63 -19.52 17.61
C ILE A 25 -11.01 -20.21 18.84
N TYR A 26 -10.41 -21.37 18.62
CA TYR A 26 -9.63 -22.06 19.65
C TYR A 26 -8.14 -21.77 19.44
N ASP A 27 -7.54 -21.09 20.40
CA ASP A 27 -6.10 -20.87 20.44
C ASP A 27 -5.42 -22.12 21.02
N SER A 28 -4.84 -22.94 20.16
CA SER A 28 -4.19 -24.20 20.53
C SER A 28 -2.90 -24.00 21.35
N THR A 29 -2.28 -22.82 21.26
CA THR A 29 -1.06 -22.49 22.02
C THR A 29 -1.39 -22.08 23.44
N ALA A 30 -2.41 -21.23 23.61
CA ALA A 30 -2.86 -20.78 24.92
C ALA A 30 -3.91 -21.73 25.56
N LEU A 31 -4.39 -22.72 24.81
CA LEU A 31 -5.44 -23.69 25.23
C LEU A 31 -6.73 -23.01 25.68
N VAL A 32 -7.09 -21.91 25.10
CA VAL A 32 -8.28 -21.13 25.43
C VAL A 32 -9.14 -20.83 24.19
N VAL A 33 -10.42 -20.62 24.43
CA VAL A 33 -11.35 -20.12 23.42
C VAL A 33 -11.24 -18.60 23.40
N LYS A 34 -11.03 -18.03 22.22
CA LYS A 34 -11.00 -16.58 21.99
C LYS A 34 -12.11 -16.18 21.04
N LYS A 35 -12.53 -14.94 21.16
CA LYS A 35 -13.46 -14.30 20.25
C LYS A 35 -12.69 -13.30 19.39
N VAL A 36 -13.01 -13.27 18.10
CA VAL A 36 -12.49 -12.29 17.14
C VAL A 36 -13.69 -11.60 16.52
N GLN A 37 -13.72 -10.29 16.55
CA GLN A 37 -14.78 -9.52 15.89
C GLN A 37 -14.57 -9.54 14.37
N MET A 38 -15.65 -9.50 13.63
CA MET A 38 -15.60 -9.54 12.15
C MET A 38 -14.96 -8.29 11.54
N ASP A 39 -15.01 -7.16 12.21
CA ASP A 39 -14.26 -5.97 11.83
C ASP A 39 -12.75 -6.22 11.86
N SER A 40 -12.25 -6.92 12.89
CA SER A 40 -10.84 -7.31 12.98
C SER A 40 -10.45 -8.31 11.87
N VAL A 41 -11.34 -9.24 11.52
CA VAL A 41 -11.12 -10.16 10.39
C VAL A 41 -11.07 -9.39 9.08
N ARG A 42 -12.00 -8.46 8.86
CA ARG A 42 -12.00 -7.58 7.69
C ARG A 42 -10.73 -6.75 7.60
N GLN A 43 -10.30 -6.19 8.71
CA GLN A 43 -9.06 -5.42 8.81
C GLN A 43 -7.85 -6.29 8.43
N TYR A 44 -7.79 -7.52 8.92
CA TYR A 44 -6.73 -8.47 8.59
C TYR A 44 -6.78 -8.94 7.13
N CYS A 45 -7.97 -9.13 6.57
CA CYS A 45 -8.16 -9.55 5.17
C CYS A 45 -7.96 -8.42 4.15
N GLY A 46 -7.50 -7.23 4.57
CA GLY A 46 -7.11 -6.16 3.66
C GLY A 46 -8.28 -5.37 3.06
N SER A 47 -9.47 -5.41 3.64
CA SER A 47 -10.57 -4.56 3.20
C SER A 47 -10.55 -3.21 3.93
N GLY A 48 -10.40 -2.12 3.19
CA GLY A 48 -10.45 -0.77 3.72
C GLY A 48 -9.39 0.16 3.14
N VAL A 49 -9.57 1.44 3.42
CA VAL A 49 -8.62 2.51 3.09
C VAL A 49 -7.93 2.94 4.38
N VAL A 50 -6.61 2.99 4.36
CA VAL A 50 -5.79 3.60 5.41
C VAL A 50 -5.40 4.98 4.93
N GLU A 51 -5.78 6.01 5.66
CA GLU A 51 -5.49 7.40 5.29
C GLU A 51 -4.22 7.89 5.99
N LEU A 52 -3.24 8.34 5.20
CA LEU A 52 -2.03 8.99 5.70
C LEU A 52 -2.14 10.50 5.56
N THR A 53 -2.15 11.20 6.68
CA THR A 53 -2.15 12.67 6.77
C THR A 53 -0.81 13.23 7.26
N ALA A 54 0.13 12.35 7.63
CA ALA A 54 1.50 12.66 8.05
C ALA A 54 2.43 11.52 7.64
N SER A 55 3.75 11.74 7.76
CA SER A 55 4.75 10.69 7.51
C SER A 55 4.57 9.51 8.44
N ASP A 56 4.71 8.29 7.90
CA ASP A 56 4.47 7.05 8.64
C ASP A 56 5.38 5.92 8.18
N ALA A 57 5.59 4.95 9.08
CA ALA A 57 6.24 3.69 8.79
C ALA A 57 5.18 2.66 8.36
N ILE A 58 5.26 2.21 7.12
CA ILE A 58 4.34 1.23 6.56
C ILE A 58 4.59 -0.14 7.17
N THR A 59 3.54 -0.78 7.66
CA THR A 59 3.60 -2.12 8.26
C THR A 59 2.68 -3.09 7.53
N PRO A 60 3.03 -4.39 7.39
CA PRO A 60 2.14 -5.39 6.80
C PRO A 60 0.80 -5.51 7.54
N ALA A 61 0.82 -5.42 8.87
CA ALA A 61 -0.37 -5.59 9.68
C ALA A 61 -1.41 -4.47 9.49
N GLU A 62 -0.96 -3.25 9.29
CA GLU A 62 -1.81 -2.07 9.21
C GLU A 62 -2.12 -1.65 7.77
N HIS A 63 -1.15 -1.87 6.87
CA HIS A 63 -1.16 -1.34 5.51
C HIS A 63 -1.17 -2.42 4.42
N GLY A 64 -0.78 -3.66 4.76
CA GLY A 64 -0.68 -4.77 3.81
C GLY A 64 -2.02 -5.10 3.15
N ASN A 65 -2.01 -5.29 1.83
CA ASN A 65 -3.17 -5.63 1.00
C ASN A 65 -4.31 -4.62 1.08
N ARG A 66 -4.00 -3.35 1.39
CA ARG A 66 -4.96 -2.23 1.50
C ARG A 66 -4.65 -1.10 0.55
N ILE A 67 -5.63 -0.22 0.39
CA ILE A 67 -5.41 1.08 -0.24
C ILE A 67 -4.91 2.05 0.83
N ILE A 68 -3.75 2.66 0.57
CA ILE A 68 -3.12 3.67 1.40
C ILE A 68 -3.37 5.02 0.71
N ALA A 69 -4.25 5.83 1.26
CA ALA A 69 -4.62 7.12 0.70
C ALA A 69 -3.64 8.19 1.18
N LEU A 70 -2.89 8.78 0.26
CA LEU A 70 -2.01 9.92 0.55
C LEU A 70 -2.85 11.20 0.59
N ASN A 71 -3.08 11.74 1.81
CA ASN A 71 -3.95 12.88 2.08
C ASN A 71 -3.24 13.98 2.87
N ALA A 72 -2.18 14.54 2.28
CA ALA A 72 -1.42 15.64 2.90
C ALA A 72 -1.00 16.65 1.84
N LEU A 73 -1.65 17.81 1.80
CA LEU A 73 -1.26 18.93 0.91
C LEU A 73 0.20 19.33 1.03
N ALA A 74 0.77 19.21 2.25
CA ALA A 74 2.14 19.55 2.55
C ALA A 74 3.14 18.42 2.24
N GLY A 75 2.68 17.31 1.66
CA GLY A 75 3.52 16.12 1.45
C GLY A 75 3.73 15.29 2.71
N LEU A 76 4.22 14.09 2.54
CA LEU A 76 4.59 13.16 3.60
C LEU A 76 5.58 12.12 3.06
N THR A 77 6.23 11.40 3.97
CA THR A 77 7.07 10.25 3.66
C THR A 77 6.44 8.97 4.20
N ALA A 78 6.23 8.00 3.32
CA ALA A 78 5.84 6.64 3.66
C ALA A 78 7.08 5.74 3.54
N THR A 79 7.54 5.15 4.65
CA THR A 79 8.72 4.27 4.66
C THR A 79 8.25 2.82 4.70
N LEU A 80 8.56 2.06 3.66
CA LEU A 80 8.22 0.64 3.54
C LEU A 80 9.01 -0.20 4.56
N PRO A 81 8.48 -1.37 4.98
CA PRO A 81 9.28 -2.33 5.74
C PRO A 81 10.44 -2.87 4.90
N ALA A 82 11.32 -3.68 5.50
CA ALA A 82 12.35 -4.39 4.74
C ALA A 82 11.72 -5.41 3.78
N ALA A 83 12.25 -5.52 2.56
CA ALA A 83 11.81 -6.49 1.57
C ALA A 83 12.31 -7.90 1.93
N THR A 84 11.39 -8.83 2.14
CA THR A 84 11.69 -10.21 2.59
C THR A 84 11.01 -11.28 1.73
N GLY A 85 10.21 -10.88 0.74
CA GLY A 85 9.48 -11.80 -0.15
C GLY A 85 8.20 -12.37 0.45
N THR A 86 7.50 -11.58 1.28
CA THR A 86 6.24 -12.01 1.91
C THR A 86 5.07 -12.06 0.94
N GLY A 87 5.12 -11.36 -0.18
CA GLY A 87 4.00 -11.17 -1.11
C GLY A 87 3.03 -10.07 -0.68
N ASP A 88 3.32 -9.36 0.41
CA ASP A 88 2.49 -8.22 0.84
C ASP A 88 2.45 -7.14 -0.24
N THR A 89 1.25 -6.64 -0.49
CA THR A 89 1.01 -5.61 -1.49
C THR A 89 0.52 -4.33 -0.84
N TYR A 90 1.16 -3.22 -1.17
CA TYR A 90 0.84 -1.88 -0.71
C TYR A 90 0.33 -1.07 -1.90
N THR A 91 -0.91 -0.62 -1.85
CA THR A 91 -1.52 0.18 -2.93
C THR A 91 -1.64 1.62 -2.48
N PHE A 92 -0.73 2.47 -2.93
CA PHE A 92 -0.79 3.92 -2.68
C PHE A 92 -1.71 4.59 -3.69
N ALA A 93 -2.60 5.44 -3.21
CA ALA A 93 -3.49 6.25 -4.03
C ALA A 93 -3.45 7.70 -3.55
N VAL A 94 -3.22 8.64 -4.45
CA VAL A 94 -3.22 10.06 -4.12
C VAL A 94 -4.65 10.55 -4.01
N SER A 95 -5.11 10.88 -2.81
CA SER A 95 -6.45 11.42 -2.53
C SER A 95 -6.48 12.95 -2.54
N VAL A 96 -5.32 13.59 -2.38
CA VAL A 96 -5.15 15.05 -2.45
C VAL A 96 -3.85 15.35 -3.19
N THR A 97 -3.89 16.25 -4.18
CA THR A 97 -2.68 16.69 -4.89
C THR A 97 -1.73 17.40 -3.92
N VAL A 98 -0.47 16.97 -3.88
CA VAL A 98 0.55 17.63 -3.06
C VAL A 98 0.90 19.00 -3.65
N THR A 99 1.03 20.02 -2.81
CA THR A 99 1.26 21.42 -3.24
C THR A 99 2.53 22.04 -2.67
N SER A 100 3.08 21.45 -1.61
CA SER A 100 4.35 21.86 -1.02
C SER A 100 5.07 20.64 -0.46
N ASN A 101 6.40 20.62 -0.53
CA ASN A 101 7.18 19.40 -0.35
C ASN A 101 6.74 18.30 -1.34
N ASN A 102 6.91 17.04 -1.02
CA ASN A 102 6.61 15.92 -1.92
C ASN A 102 5.89 14.82 -1.15
N TYR A 103 5.14 13.97 -1.87
CA TYR A 103 4.92 12.61 -1.40
C TYR A 103 6.16 11.80 -1.72
N ILE A 104 6.70 11.14 -0.71
CA ILE A 104 7.86 10.28 -0.82
C ILE A 104 7.45 8.87 -0.38
N ILE A 105 7.70 7.88 -1.23
CA ILE A 105 7.61 6.47 -0.86
C ILE A 105 9.02 5.93 -0.97
N GLN A 106 9.58 5.47 0.15
CA GLN A 106 10.95 4.98 0.20
C GLN A 106 11.04 3.63 0.90
N VAL A 107 12.10 2.89 0.61
CA VAL A 107 12.42 1.66 1.34
C VAL A 107 13.05 1.97 2.71
N ALA A 108 13.14 0.96 3.59
CA ALA A 108 13.68 1.17 4.93
C ALA A 108 15.21 1.22 5.00
N ASN A 109 15.91 0.77 3.95
CA ASN A 109 17.36 0.61 3.96
C ASN A 109 17.94 0.69 2.53
N ALA A 110 19.21 1.03 2.41
CA ALA A 110 19.90 1.23 1.13
C ALA A 110 20.22 -0.06 0.33
N THR A 111 19.73 -1.21 0.76
CA THR A 111 19.92 -2.50 0.07
C THR A 111 18.67 -3.01 -0.63
N ASP A 112 17.51 -2.51 -0.22
CA ASP A 112 16.25 -2.82 -0.88
C ASP A 112 16.07 -1.84 -2.06
N GLU A 113 15.52 -2.34 -3.16
CA GLU A 113 15.28 -1.52 -4.35
C GLU A 113 13.93 -1.84 -5.01
N PHE A 114 13.48 -0.91 -5.81
CA PHE A 114 12.31 -1.08 -6.66
C PHE A 114 12.69 -1.73 -7.98
N VAL A 115 11.84 -2.61 -8.50
CA VAL A 115 11.92 -3.18 -9.85
C VAL A 115 10.55 -3.13 -10.50
N GLY A 116 10.48 -2.74 -11.77
CA GLY A 116 9.22 -2.64 -12.50
C GLY A 116 9.11 -1.38 -13.34
N THR A 117 7.91 -0.83 -13.47
CA THR A 117 7.70 0.34 -14.33
C THR A 117 6.54 1.18 -13.82
N LEU A 118 6.72 2.50 -13.78
CA LEU A 118 5.63 3.47 -13.65
C LEU A 118 5.34 4.12 -15.00
N LEU A 119 4.05 4.24 -15.30
CA LEU A 119 3.57 4.98 -16.45
C LEU A 119 3.10 6.36 -15.98
N GLN A 120 3.39 7.39 -16.76
CA GLN A 120 2.96 8.76 -16.46
C GLN A 120 2.38 9.41 -17.71
N THR A 121 1.16 9.92 -17.57
CA THR A 121 0.51 10.70 -18.62
C THR A 121 0.82 12.17 -18.41
N ASP A 122 1.32 12.84 -19.46
CA ASP A 122 1.37 14.31 -19.54
C ASP A 122 -0.06 14.81 -19.77
N ALA A 123 -0.64 15.45 -18.73
CA ALA A 123 -2.07 15.77 -18.70
C ALA A 123 -2.40 17.21 -19.13
N ASP A 124 -1.41 18.04 -19.50
CA ASP A 124 -1.63 19.46 -19.81
C ASP A 124 -1.12 19.93 -21.18
N THR A 125 -0.12 19.26 -21.77
CA THR A 125 0.51 19.77 -23.00
C THR A 125 0.35 18.86 -24.20
N SER A 126 0.42 17.56 -24.06
CA SER A 126 0.51 16.66 -25.21
C SER A 126 -0.26 15.36 -25.08
N ASP A 127 -0.87 15.07 -23.93
CA ASP A 127 -1.53 13.80 -23.61
C ASP A 127 -0.64 12.59 -23.92
N THR A 128 0.68 12.75 -23.85
CA THR A 128 1.64 11.69 -24.15
C THR A 128 1.84 10.81 -22.94
N LEU A 129 2.16 9.54 -23.19
CA LEU A 129 2.49 8.57 -22.17
C LEU A 129 4.01 8.40 -22.09
N ALA A 130 4.57 8.72 -20.92
CA ALA A 130 5.95 8.41 -20.57
C ALA A 130 6.02 7.10 -19.77
N SER A 131 7.11 6.38 -19.94
CA SER A 131 7.39 5.15 -19.22
C SER A 131 8.71 5.30 -18.47
N TYR A 132 8.69 5.05 -17.17
CA TYR A 132 9.86 5.09 -16.30
C TYR A 132 10.14 3.69 -15.77
N PRO A 133 11.03 2.92 -16.43
CA PRO A 133 11.45 1.63 -15.95
C PRO A 133 12.41 1.79 -14.75
N CYS A 134 12.39 0.81 -13.89
CA CYS A 134 13.27 0.63 -12.76
C CYS A 134 13.77 -0.81 -12.82
N LEU A 135 15.02 -1.02 -13.19
CA LEU A 135 15.57 -2.35 -13.44
C LEU A 135 16.38 -2.84 -12.24
N ASP A 136 16.52 -4.14 -12.14
CA ASP A 136 17.36 -4.76 -11.12
C ASP A 136 18.80 -4.24 -11.21
N GLY A 137 19.30 -3.70 -10.11
CA GLY A 137 20.63 -3.10 -10.00
C GLY A 137 20.70 -1.61 -10.34
N ASP A 138 19.59 -0.94 -10.66
CA ASP A 138 19.55 0.52 -10.82
C ASP A 138 19.73 1.26 -9.49
N GLY A 139 19.46 0.56 -8.36
CA GLY A 139 19.56 1.12 -7.02
C GLY A 139 18.49 2.17 -6.70
N PHE A 140 17.38 2.17 -7.42
CA PHE A 140 16.27 3.07 -7.10
C PHE A 140 15.51 2.57 -5.87
N ASP A 141 15.52 3.35 -4.82
CA ASP A 141 14.97 3.05 -3.50
C ASP A 141 13.89 4.05 -3.05
N THR A 142 13.70 5.11 -3.82
CA THR A 142 12.82 6.23 -3.49
C THR A 142 11.99 6.67 -4.70
N ILE A 143 10.69 6.86 -4.46
CA ILE A 143 9.73 7.46 -5.40
C ILE A 143 9.35 8.82 -4.85
N THR A 144 9.62 9.88 -5.61
CA THR A 144 9.35 11.27 -5.22
C THR A 144 8.31 11.89 -6.14
N MET A 145 7.17 12.27 -5.60
CA MET A 145 6.03 12.84 -6.32
C MET A 145 5.81 14.29 -5.87
N ASN A 146 5.97 15.24 -6.79
CA ASN A 146 6.00 16.69 -6.48
C ASN A 146 4.70 17.44 -6.75
N GLY A 147 3.62 16.73 -7.13
CA GLY A 147 2.34 17.35 -7.44
C GLY A 147 2.26 17.97 -8.84
N SER A 148 3.31 17.76 -9.69
CA SER A 148 3.35 18.26 -11.06
C SER A 148 4.12 17.31 -11.98
N THR A 149 5.43 17.48 -12.14
CA THR A 149 6.22 16.78 -13.16
C THR A 149 6.52 15.32 -12.84
N THR A 150 6.45 14.89 -11.58
CA THR A 150 6.77 13.52 -11.12
C THR A 150 5.59 12.81 -10.47
N GLY A 151 4.36 13.20 -10.81
CA GLY A 151 3.15 12.66 -10.17
C GLY A 151 2.84 13.34 -8.83
N GLY A 152 1.98 12.69 -8.04
CA GLY A 152 1.46 13.26 -6.78
C GLY A 152 0.19 14.08 -7.00
N ILE A 153 -0.48 13.84 -8.12
CA ILE A 153 -1.74 14.46 -8.51
C ILE A 153 -2.89 13.53 -8.04
N MET A 154 -3.99 14.11 -7.58
CA MET A 154 -5.16 13.34 -7.17
C MET A 154 -5.60 12.35 -8.25
N GLY A 155 -5.73 11.07 -7.87
CA GLY A 155 -6.06 9.98 -8.78
C GLY A 155 -4.86 9.10 -9.18
N ASP A 156 -3.63 9.53 -8.91
CA ASP A 156 -2.44 8.70 -9.13
C ASP A 156 -2.47 7.47 -8.26
N ARG A 157 -1.95 6.35 -8.80
CA ARG A 157 -1.92 5.08 -8.10
C ARG A 157 -0.62 4.33 -8.37
N ILE A 158 0.00 3.86 -7.28
CA ILE A 158 1.20 3.02 -7.32
C ILE A 158 0.93 1.76 -6.51
N VAL A 159 1.26 0.61 -7.07
CA VAL A 159 1.18 -0.71 -6.41
C VAL A 159 2.59 -1.23 -6.21
N ILE A 160 2.91 -1.59 -4.99
CA ILE A 160 4.22 -2.08 -4.58
C ILE A 160 4.02 -3.43 -3.90
N THR A 161 4.70 -4.47 -4.37
CA THR A 161 4.61 -5.83 -3.81
C THR A 161 5.98 -6.31 -3.37
N ASP A 162 6.10 -6.81 -2.16
CA ASP A 162 7.30 -7.46 -1.62
C ASP A 162 7.47 -8.85 -2.28
N ILE A 163 8.34 -8.96 -3.28
CA ILE A 163 8.48 -10.18 -4.09
C ILE A 163 9.67 -11.07 -3.71
N ALA A 164 10.70 -10.50 -3.11
CA ALA A 164 11.91 -11.22 -2.72
C ALA A 164 12.72 -10.39 -1.73
N ALA A 165 13.67 -11.01 -1.04
CA ALA A 165 14.61 -10.29 -0.21
C ALA A 165 15.34 -9.20 -1.02
N GLY A 166 15.23 -7.95 -0.57
CA GLY A 166 15.83 -6.79 -1.22
C GLY A 166 15.05 -6.25 -2.43
N LYS A 167 13.86 -6.80 -2.78
CA LYS A 167 13.17 -6.42 -4.02
C LYS A 167 11.68 -6.16 -3.82
N PHE A 168 11.26 -4.96 -4.22
CA PHE A 168 9.87 -4.57 -4.36
C PHE A 168 9.49 -4.45 -5.83
N LEU A 169 8.50 -5.23 -6.28
CA LEU A 169 7.90 -5.06 -7.59
C LEU A 169 6.98 -3.84 -7.56
N ILE A 170 7.17 -2.93 -8.52
CA ILE A 170 6.31 -1.77 -8.67
C ILE A 170 5.57 -1.77 -10.00
N SER A 171 4.36 -1.23 -9.97
CA SER A 171 3.58 -0.86 -11.14
C SER A 171 2.65 0.28 -10.78
N GLY A 172 2.27 1.08 -11.75
CA GLY A 172 1.33 2.15 -11.47
C GLY A 172 1.14 3.12 -12.63
N HIS A 173 0.21 4.01 -12.39
CA HIS A 173 -0.09 5.11 -13.29
C HIS A 173 -0.13 6.42 -12.53
N GLN A 174 0.54 7.42 -13.08
CA GLN A 174 0.62 8.77 -12.54
C GLN A 174 0.23 9.78 -13.63
N SER A 175 -0.19 10.94 -13.20
CA SER A 175 -0.41 12.11 -14.05
C SER A 175 0.70 13.12 -13.80
N GLY A 176 1.13 13.79 -14.84
CA GLY A 176 2.10 14.90 -14.76
C GLY A 176 1.63 16.11 -15.51
N THR A 177 2.18 17.25 -15.15
CA THR A 177 1.99 18.53 -15.83
C THR A 177 3.36 19.15 -16.15
N GLY A 178 3.44 19.94 -17.22
CA GLY A 178 4.70 20.48 -17.72
C GLY A 178 5.58 19.39 -18.35
N THR A 179 6.88 19.47 -18.20
CA THR A 179 7.79 18.43 -18.69
C THR A 179 7.85 17.30 -17.67
N VAL A 180 7.17 16.19 -17.98
CA VAL A 180 7.15 15.02 -17.09
C VAL A 180 8.55 14.42 -16.92
N ALA A 181 8.84 13.95 -15.72
CA ALA A 181 10.16 13.46 -15.33
C ALA A 181 10.06 12.18 -14.47
N SER A 182 11.14 11.40 -14.42
CA SER A 182 11.21 10.20 -13.59
C SER A 182 10.98 10.55 -12.12
N PRO A 183 10.09 9.81 -11.42
CA PRO A 183 9.92 9.95 -9.98
C PRO A 183 10.98 9.19 -9.17
N PHE A 184 11.83 8.37 -9.81
CA PHE A 184 12.79 7.49 -9.13
C PHE A 184 14.09 8.20 -8.80
N THR A 185 14.57 7.96 -7.57
CA THR A 185 15.90 8.37 -7.10
C THR A 185 16.50 7.29 -6.20
N ALA A 186 17.81 7.35 -5.99
CA ALA A 186 18.50 6.68 -4.89
C ALA A 186 18.60 7.71 -3.76
N GLY A 187 17.87 7.53 -2.67
CA GLY A 187 17.70 8.55 -1.63
C GLY A 187 17.80 8.06 -0.18
N VAL A 188 17.92 6.73 0.01
CA VAL A 188 18.04 6.09 1.33
C VAL A 188 19.49 5.70 1.64
#